data_dfe1c4f54566ffa741cded8a01451dc6
#
_entry.id   dfe1c4f54566ffa741cded8a01451dc6
#
_cell.length_a   1.000
_cell.length_b   1.000
_cell.length_c   1.000
_cell.angle_alpha   90.00
_cell.angle_beta   90.00
_cell.angle_gamma   90.00
#
_symmetry.space_group_name_H-M   'P 1'
#
loop_
_entity.id
_entity.type
_entity.pdbx_description
1 polymer ?
#
loop_
_entity_poly.entity_id
_entity_poly.type
_entity_poly.pdbx_seq_one_letter_code
_entity_poly.pdbx_strand_id
1 'polypeptide(L)'
;MIRNCIKTAAVAGFAAFTLIAAGSAEAQQKLSFATNWKAQGSHGGFYQAVADGTYKKYGLDVDIVQGGPQANPRPLMLAGKIDLIMPIGLIAVMEANKSKLPTTLVAAFMQKDPTSLMAHAGQYKNFDDLHNAKTVYIAKASQFSFWMWLKASRGFNDEQYKQYNYSMAPFLADKAAVQQAYATAEPLYLEKDGVKTDVFLLADYGWEAYANMVEARTDMVEKNPALIQKFIDASAIGWYNYLYGGDRKAAYALIKKDNPEMTDEKLDQEIAKLQQLGMVDSGDARTKGIGSLSLARLNRYNDEMIKAGVFKAGDVDVKTLATEKFVNKGVGLDIRARLVK
;
A
#
# COMPACT_ATOMS: atom_id res chain seq x y z
N MET A 1 -65.32 -74.57 -20.77
CA MET A 1 -65.45 -73.26 -20.15
C MET A 1 -64.19 -73.03 -19.24
N ILE A 2 -63.21 -72.37 -19.77
CA ILE A 2 -61.93 -72.15 -19.07
C ILE A 2 -61.74 -70.68 -18.96
N ARG A 3 -61.66 -70.14 -17.72
CA ARG A 3 -61.40 -68.74 -17.40
C ARG A 3 -59.92 -68.54 -17.26
N ASN A 4 -59.33 -67.69 -18.11
CA ASN A 4 -57.98 -67.21 -17.99
C ASN A 4 -57.89 -66.02 -17.05
N CYS A 5 -57.05 -66.14 -15.98
CA CYS A 5 -56.68 -65.04 -15.10
C CYS A 5 -55.37 -64.47 -15.62
N ILE A 6 -55.40 -63.20 -16.03
CA ILE A 6 -54.23 -62.45 -16.41
C ILE A 6 -53.71 -61.74 -15.10
N LYS A 7 -52.47 -62.04 -14.70
CA LYS A 7 -51.80 -61.35 -13.61
C LYS A 7 -51.03 -60.13 -14.15
N THR A 8 -51.45 -58.95 -13.75
CA THR A 8 -50.77 -57.69 -14.06
C THR A 8 -49.67 -57.48 -13.01
N ALA A 9 -48.42 -57.49 -13.47
CA ALA A 9 -47.27 -57.10 -12.61
C ALA A 9 -47.07 -55.60 -12.74
N ALA A 10 -47.18 -54.88 -11.61
CA ALA A 10 -46.85 -53.46 -11.49
C ALA A 10 -45.34 -53.32 -11.28
N VAL A 11 -44.64 -52.70 -12.23
CA VAL A 11 -43.23 -52.28 -12.06
C VAL A 11 -43.22 -50.90 -11.47
N ALA A 12 -42.83 -50.79 -10.22
CA ALA A 12 -42.58 -49.51 -9.52
C ALA A 12 -41.18 -49.02 -9.92
N GLY A 13 -41.12 -48.01 -10.81
CA GLY A 13 -39.89 -47.31 -11.16
C GLY A 13 -39.50 -46.34 -10.07
N PHE A 14 -38.38 -46.61 -9.38
CA PHE A 14 -37.76 -45.70 -8.45
C PHE A 14 -36.98 -44.65 -9.25
N ALA A 15 -37.54 -43.45 -9.45
CA ALA A 15 -36.80 -42.28 -9.98
C ALA A 15 -35.93 -41.69 -8.87
N ALA A 16 -34.65 -41.99 -8.89
CA ALA A 16 -33.66 -41.33 -8.04
C ALA A 16 -33.47 -39.89 -8.54
N PHE A 17 -34.06 -38.93 -7.85
CA PHE A 17 -33.77 -37.50 -8.04
C PHE A 17 -32.38 -37.21 -7.44
N THR A 18 -31.35 -37.18 -8.25
CA THR A 18 -30.06 -36.60 -7.88
C THR A 18 -30.24 -35.07 -7.79
N LEU A 19 -30.40 -34.55 -6.58
CA LEU A 19 -30.21 -33.13 -6.28
C LEU A 19 -28.75 -32.80 -6.57
N ILE A 20 -28.47 -32.27 -7.73
CA ILE A 20 -27.23 -31.53 -8.00
C ILE A 20 -27.38 -30.26 -7.18
N ALA A 21 -26.71 -30.20 -6.01
CA ALA A 21 -26.46 -28.96 -5.29
C ALA A 21 -25.61 -28.08 -6.21
N ALA A 22 -26.25 -27.26 -7.03
CA ALA A 22 -25.61 -26.13 -7.69
C ALA A 22 -25.16 -25.21 -6.56
N GLY A 23 -23.89 -25.34 -6.17
CA GLY A 23 -23.25 -24.35 -5.31
C GLY A 23 -23.44 -23.00 -5.98
N SER A 24 -24.31 -22.16 -5.41
CA SER A 24 -24.46 -20.77 -5.82
C SER A 24 -23.05 -20.15 -5.72
N ALA A 25 -22.43 -19.88 -6.86
CA ALA A 25 -21.24 -19.04 -6.91
C ALA A 25 -21.65 -17.70 -6.28
N GLU A 26 -21.24 -17.48 -5.05
CA GLU A 26 -21.51 -16.21 -4.36
C GLU A 26 -20.93 -15.11 -5.23
N ALA A 27 -21.77 -14.16 -5.65
CA ALA A 27 -21.34 -13.06 -6.51
C ALA A 27 -20.20 -12.30 -5.82
N GLN A 28 -19.10 -12.11 -6.54
CA GLN A 28 -17.93 -11.39 -6.00
C GLN A 28 -18.35 -9.99 -5.54
N GLN A 29 -17.94 -9.62 -4.33
CA GLN A 29 -18.18 -8.29 -3.81
C GLN A 29 -17.22 -7.29 -4.47
N LYS A 30 -17.77 -6.28 -5.15
CA LYS A 30 -16.95 -5.19 -5.72
C LYS A 30 -16.36 -4.35 -4.61
N LEU A 31 -15.10 -3.98 -4.79
CA LEU A 31 -14.37 -3.12 -3.87
C LEU A 31 -13.38 -2.27 -4.66
N SER A 32 -13.41 -0.96 -4.45
CA SER A 32 -12.47 -0.01 -5.03
C SER A 32 -11.38 0.38 -4.03
N PHE A 33 -10.12 0.33 -4.49
CA PHE A 33 -8.96 0.72 -3.70
C PHE A 33 -8.11 1.74 -4.44
N ALA A 34 -8.04 2.98 -3.93
CA ALA A 34 -7.21 4.00 -4.54
C ALA A 34 -5.81 4.05 -3.93
N THR A 35 -4.78 4.00 -4.79
CA THR A 35 -3.40 4.17 -4.38
C THR A 35 -3.03 5.66 -4.24
N ASN A 36 -1.94 5.95 -3.54
CA ASN A 36 -1.48 7.32 -3.29
C ASN A 36 -0.60 7.88 -4.42
N TRP A 37 -0.13 7.03 -5.33
CA TRP A 37 0.82 7.38 -6.38
C TRP A 37 0.49 6.66 -7.68
N LYS A 38 1.19 7.03 -8.80
CA LYS A 38 1.16 6.26 -10.05
C LYS A 38 1.56 4.81 -9.81
N ALA A 39 1.00 3.89 -10.59
CA ALA A 39 1.29 2.46 -10.48
C ALA A 39 2.79 2.20 -10.68
N GLN A 40 3.40 1.45 -9.76
CA GLN A 40 4.82 1.10 -9.75
C GLN A 40 5.06 -0.13 -8.88
N GLY A 41 6.29 -0.62 -8.81
CA GLY A 41 6.64 -1.83 -8.06
C GLY A 41 6.28 -1.80 -6.58
N SER A 42 6.34 -0.62 -5.96
CA SER A 42 5.92 -0.44 -4.55
C SER A 42 4.43 -0.66 -4.30
N HIS A 43 3.59 -0.81 -5.32
CA HIS A 43 2.18 -1.20 -5.21
C HIS A 43 1.93 -2.65 -5.64
N GLY A 44 2.98 -3.34 -6.07
CA GLY A 44 2.90 -4.59 -6.83
C GLY A 44 2.15 -5.72 -6.14
N GLY A 45 2.18 -5.82 -4.81
CA GLY A 45 1.45 -6.86 -4.08
C GLY A 45 -0.06 -6.79 -4.27
N PHE A 46 -0.62 -5.58 -4.36
CA PHE A 46 -2.06 -5.39 -4.64
C PHE A 46 -2.39 -5.78 -6.09
N TYR A 47 -1.58 -5.36 -7.06
CA TYR A 47 -1.71 -5.75 -8.46
C TYR A 47 -1.53 -7.26 -8.65
N GLN A 48 -0.63 -7.89 -7.90
CA GLN A 48 -0.43 -9.34 -7.92
C GLN A 48 -1.68 -10.07 -7.45
N ALA A 49 -2.31 -9.61 -6.35
CA ALA A 49 -3.53 -10.21 -5.84
C ALA A 49 -4.72 -10.12 -6.82
N VAL A 50 -4.77 -9.06 -7.65
CA VAL A 50 -5.72 -8.97 -8.78
C VAL A 50 -5.34 -9.97 -9.85
N ALA A 51 -4.07 -9.97 -10.28
CA ALA A 51 -3.57 -10.70 -11.43
C ALA A 51 -3.63 -12.23 -11.27
N ASP A 52 -3.26 -12.75 -10.08
CA ASP A 52 -3.25 -14.18 -9.79
C ASP A 52 -4.58 -14.72 -9.26
N GLY A 53 -5.60 -13.86 -9.21
CA GLY A 53 -6.93 -14.19 -8.77
C GLY A 53 -7.06 -14.40 -7.26
N THR A 54 -6.08 -13.98 -6.45
CA THR A 54 -6.14 -14.10 -4.99
C THR A 54 -7.35 -13.36 -4.43
N TYR A 55 -7.64 -12.12 -4.88
CA TYR A 55 -8.87 -11.43 -4.46
C TYR A 55 -10.13 -12.20 -4.81
N LYS A 56 -10.20 -12.78 -6.03
CA LYS A 56 -11.35 -13.59 -6.46
C LYS A 56 -11.56 -14.81 -5.58
N LYS A 57 -10.48 -15.48 -5.15
CA LYS A 57 -10.55 -16.62 -4.20
C LYS A 57 -11.11 -16.20 -2.84
N TYR A 58 -10.96 -14.93 -2.45
CA TYR A 58 -11.56 -14.36 -1.26
C TYR A 58 -12.97 -13.78 -1.51
N GLY A 59 -13.54 -13.98 -2.70
CA GLY A 59 -14.87 -13.49 -3.07
C GLY A 59 -14.91 -12.00 -3.38
N LEU A 60 -13.78 -11.38 -3.75
CA LEU A 60 -13.65 -9.96 -4.06
C LEU A 60 -13.39 -9.73 -5.54
N ASP A 61 -14.02 -8.68 -6.08
CA ASP A 61 -13.69 -8.06 -7.36
C ASP A 61 -13.11 -6.69 -7.07
N VAL A 62 -11.77 -6.61 -7.05
CA VAL A 62 -11.05 -5.40 -6.63
C VAL A 62 -10.64 -4.58 -7.84
N ASP A 63 -11.07 -3.32 -7.85
CA ASP A 63 -10.65 -2.29 -8.79
C ASP A 63 -9.59 -1.39 -8.14
N ILE A 64 -8.38 -1.35 -8.72
CA ILE A 64 -7.29 -0.49 -8.26
C ILE A 64 -7.34 0.82 -9.05
N VAL A 65 -7.60 1.92 -8.34
CA VAL A 65 -7.60 3.28 -8.89
C VAL A 65 -6.26 3.93 -8.59
N GLN A 66 -5.41 4.09 -9.61
CA GLN A 66 -4.10 4.70 -9.38
C GLN A 66 -4.21 6.19 -9.00
N GLY A 67 -3.33 6.61 -8.10
CA GLY A 67 -3.17 7.99 -7.69
C GLY A 67 -2.15 8.76 -8.54
N GLY A 68 -1.47 9.71 -7.91
CA GLY A 68 -0.43 10.53 -8.54
C GLY A 68 0.03 11.68 -7.66
N PRO A 69 0.99 12.49 -8.11
CA PRO A 69 1.61 13.56 -7.30
C PRO A 69 0.64 14.61 -6.74
N GLN A 70 -0.55 14.71 -7.32
CA GLN A 70 -1.61 15.65 -6.92
C GLN A 70 -2.87 14.94 -6.40
N ALA A 71 -2.85 13.59 -6.33
CA ALA A 71 -4.00 12.82 -5.91
C ALA A 71 -4.29 13.01 -4.41
N ASN A 72 -5.57 13.19 -4.11
CA ASN A 72 -6.11 13.14 -2.75
C ASN A 72 -7.40 12.31 -2.76
N PRO A 73 -7.32 11.00 -2.57
CA PRO A 73 -8.50 10.13 -2.66
C PRO A 73 -9.42 10.19 -1.43
N ARG A 74 -8.99 10.76 -0.29
CA ARG A 74 -9.78 10.77 0.95
C ARG A 74 -11.16 11.44 0.80
N PRO A 75 -11.32 12.59 0.14
CA PRO A 75 -12.66 13.16 -0.10
C PRO A 75 -13.58 12.22 -0.89
N LEU A 76 -13.05 11.47 -1.86
CA LEU A 76 -13.82 10.49 -2.62
C LEU A 76 -14.23 9.30 -1.75
N MET A 77 -13.35 8.84 -0.86
CA MET A 77 -13.67 7.80 0.12
C MET A 77 -14.75 8.26 1.10
N LEU A 78 -14.63 9.46 1.64
CA LEU A 78 -15.64 10.02 2.56
C LEU A 78 -16.99 10.20 1.88
N ALA A 79 -17.01 10.51 0.58
CA ALA A 79 -18.22 10.58 -0.24
C ALA A 79 -18.76 9.20 -0.68
N GLY A 80 -18.11 8.09 -0.29
CA GLY A 80 -18.51 6.72 -0.65
C GLY A 80 -18.28 6.35 -2.12
N LYS A 81 -17.46 7.12 -2.85
CA LYS A 81 -17.12 6.82 -4.25
C LYS A 81 -15.92 5.89 -4.40
N ILE A 82 -15.10 5.78 -3.37
CA ILE A 82 -13.99 4.84 -3.22
C ILE A 82 -14.19 4.17 -1.86
N ASP A 83 -13.91 2.87 -1.78
CA ASP A 83 -14.13 2.09 -0.55
C ASP A 83 -12.94 2.20 0.39
N LEU A 84 -11.74 1.95 -0.12
CA LEU A 84 -10.49 1.97 0.63
C LEU A 84 -9.48 2.87 -0.07
N ILE A 85 -8.58 3.47 0.70
CA ILE A 85 -7.50 4.28 0.14
C ILE A 85 -6.15 3.93 0.75
N MET A 86 -5.10 4.19 0.00
CA MET A 86 -3.74 4.33 0.49
C MET A 86 -3.48 5.83 0.75
N PRO A 87 -3.36 6.24 2.03
CA PRO A 87 -3.05 7.63 2.34
C PRO A 87 -1.63 7.99 1.92
N ILE A 88 -1.38 9.28 1.68
CA ILE A 88 -0.05 9.76 1.23
C ILE A 88 1.05 9.59 2.29
N GLY A 89 0.70 9.36 3.54
CA GLY A 89 1.62 9.14 4.64
C GLY A 89 0.93 9.21 5.99
N LEU A 90 1.64 8.82 7.04
CA LEU A 90 1.07 8.68 8.39
C LEU A 90 0.67 10.03 8.99
N ILE A 91 1.41 11.12 8.74
CA ILE A 91 1.00 12.47 9.18
C ILE A 91 -0.36 12.84 8.60
N ALA A 92 -0.63 12.53 7.32
CA ALA A 92 -1.92 12.82 6.71
C ALA A 92 -3.08 12.04 7.36
N VAL A 93 -2.83 10.84 7.87
CA VAL A 93 -3.80 10.08 8.68
C VAL A 93 -3.99 10.73 10.04
N MET A 94 -2.91 11.19 10.69
CA MET A 94 -2.96 11.89 11.97
C MET A 94 -3.70 13.24 11.87
N GLU A 95 -3.49 13.99 10.79
CA GLU A 95 -4.24 15.24 10.54
C GLU A 95 -5.74 14.98 10.31
N ALA A 96 -6.09 13.87 9.65
CA ALA A 96 -7.48 13.45 9.52
C ALA A 96 -8.10 13.12 10.89
N ASN A 97 -7.39 12.40 11.75
CA ASN A 97 -7.81 12.08 13.11
C ASN A 97 -7.97 13.34 13.98
N LYS A 98 -6.98 14.22 13.98
CA LYS A 98 -7.04 15.55 14.64
C LYS A 98 -8.26 16.35 14.19
N SER A 99 -8.57 16.31 12.90
CA SER A 99 -9.75 16.95 12.31
C SER A 99 -11.05 16.16 12.53
N LYS A 100 -10.99 15.04 13.28
CA LYS A 100 -12.13 14.16 13.60
C LYS A 100 -12.86 13.64 12.35
N LEU A 101 -12.14 13.46 11.24
CA LEU A 101 -12.70 12.81 10.07
C LEU A 101 -13.02 11.34 10.41
N PRO A 102 -14.16 10.80 9.94
CA PRO A 102 -14.59 9.45 10.29
C PRO A 102 -13.82 8.40 9.46
N THR A 103 -12.52 8.30 9.67
CA THR A 103 -11.63 7.34 9.00
C THR A 103 -10.81 6.56 10.01
N THR A 104 -10.42 5.34 9.65
CA THR A 104 -9.64 4.42 10.50
C THR A 104 -8.59 3.73 9.66
N LEU A 105 -7.35 3.73 10.14
CA LEU A 105 -6.25 2.95 9.57
C LEU A 105 -6.42 1.48 9.95
N VAL A 106 -6.39 0.59 8.95
CA VAL A 106 -6.72 -0.83 9.15
C VAL A 106 -5.57 -1.79 8.84
N ALA A 107 -4.52 -1.35 8.13
CA ALA A 107 -3.32 -2.15 7.83
C ALA A 107 -2.14 -1.26 7.42
N ALA A 108 -0.90 -1.81 7.50
CA ALA A 108 0.33 -1.19 7.00
C ALA A 108 1.18 -2.23 6.26
N PHE A 109 1.22 -2.15 4.93
CA PHE A 109 1.91 -3.14 4.10
C PHE A 109 3.41 -2.89 3.98
N MET A 110 3.89 -1.68 4.24
CA MET A 110 5.32 -1.40 4.37
C MET A 110 5.66 -1.08 5.83
N GLN A 111 6.56 -1.86 6.39
CA GLN A 111 7.06 -1.71 7.75
C GLN A 111 8.11 -0.61 7.87
N LYS A 112 8.77 -0.26 6.76
CA LYS A 112 9.73 0.84 6.63
C LYS A 112 9.28 1.73 5.47
N ASP A 113 9.20 3.04 5.70
CA ASP A 113 8.81 4.01 4.68
C ASP A 113 9.99 4.21 3.70
N PRO A 114 9.82 3.97 2.40
CA PRO A 114 10.86 4.18 1.40
C PRO A 114 11.10 5.65 1.03
N THR A 115 10.35 6.58 1.62
CA THR A 115 10.51 8.01 1.35
C THR A 115 11.94 8.46 1.66
N SER A 116 12.54 9.11 0.70
CA SER A 116 13.90 9.64 0.76
C SER A 116 13.97 11.03 0.13
N LEU A 117 15.03 11.75 0.47
CA LEU A 117 15.51 12.86 -0.34
C LEU A 117 16.70 12.37 -1.17
N MET A 118 16.77 12.75 -2.43
CA MET A 118 17.93 12.50 -3.28
C MET A 118 18.53 13.81 -3.78
N ALA A 119 19.84 13.80 -3.97
CA ALA A 119 20.63 14.87 -4.56
C ALA A 119 21.57 14.30 -5.61
N HIS A 120 22.12 15.13 -6.49
CA HIS A 120 23.22 14.71 -7.36
C HIS A 120 24.44 14.31 -6.50
N ALA A 121 25.12 13.22 -6.87
CA ALA A 121 26.22 12.66 -6.07
C ALA A 121 27.29 13.69 -5.76
N GLY A 122 27.69 13.79 -4.50
CA GLY A 122 28.72 14.70 -4.00
C GLY A 122 28.30 16.16 -3.80
N GLN A 123 27.01 16.51 -4.04
CA GLN A 123 26.54 17.89 -3.81
C GLN A 123 26.38 18.22 -2.33
N TYR A 124 25.98 17.25 -1.51
CA TYR A 124 25.79 17.41 -0.07
C TYR A 124 26.55 16.32 0.68
N LYS A 125 27.20 16.65 1.77
CA LYS A 125 28.04 15.71 2.52
C LYS A 125 27.23 14.72 3.35
N ASN A 126 26.08 15.17 3.86
CA ASN A 126 25.21 14.39 4.74
C ASN A 126 23.76 14.90 4.66
N PHE A 127 22.86 14.23 5.36
CA PHE A 127 21.45 14.58 5.39
C PHE A 127 21.18 15.97 5.92
N ASP A 128 21.92 16.38 6.97
CA ASP A 128 21.67 17.68 7.62
C ASP A 128 22.06 18.86 6.73
N ASP A 129 22.95 18.65 5.72
CA ASP A 129 23.31 19.69 4.76
C ASP A 129 22.19 19.99 3.75
N LEU A 130 21.23 19.08 3.58
CA LEU A 130 20.15 19.21 2.58
C LEU A 130 19.25 20.42 2.82
N HIS A 131 19.10 20.88 4.06
CA HIS A 131 18.29 22.07 4.37
C HIS A 131 18.88 23.38 3.79
N ASN A 132 20.14 23.35 3.31
CA ASN A 132 20.76 24.48 2.63
C ASN A 132 20.45 24.53 1.12
N ALA A 133 19.75 23.53 0.58
CA ALA A 133 19.34 23.52 -0.82
C ALA A 133 18.40 24.69 -1.11
N LYS A 134 18.63 25.41 -2.20
CA LYS A 134 17.73 26.49 -2.64
C LYS A 134 16.44 25.97 -3.23
N THR A 135 16.47 24.76 -3.75
CA THR A 135 15.35 24.10 -4.44
C THR A 135 15.16 22.70 -3.92
N VAL A 136 13.96 22.39 -3.43
CA VAL A 136 13.55 21.05 -3.04
C VAL A 136 12.26 20.68 -3.77
N TYR A 137 12.34 19.70 -4.68
CA TYR A 137 11.18 19.24 -5.44
C TYR A 137 10.38 18.23 -4.61
N ILE A 138 9.16 18.61 -4.22
CA ILE A 138 8.25 17.83 -3.38
C ILE A 138 6.88 17.74 -4.07
N ALA A 139 6.26 16.57 -4.11
CA ALA A 139 4.90 16.41 -4.61
C ALA A 139 3.91 17.20 -3.75
N LYS A 140 2.88 17.76 -4.38
CA LYS A 140 1.87 18.59 -3.70
C LYS A 140 1.27 17.86 -2.49
N ALA A 141 0.91 16.59 -2.64
CA ALA A 141 0.34 15.80 -1.56
C ALA A 141 1.32 15.57 -0.40
N SER A 142 2.63 15.46 -0.69
CA SER A 142 3.67 15.23 0.30
C SER A 142 3.93 16.43 1.23
N GLN A 143 3.41 17.61 0.89
CA GLN A 143 3.42 18.77 1.79
C GLN A 143 2.66 18.49 3.09
N PHE A 144 1.67 17.61 3.05
CA PHE A 144 0.86 17.18 4.19
C PHE A 144 1.38 15.88 4.84
N SER A 145 2.66 15.53 4.62
CA SER A 145 3.32 14.36 5.14
C SER A 145 4.74 14.73 5.60
N PHE A 146 5.78 14.03 5.13
CA PHE A 146 7.15 14.19 5.59
C PHE A 146 7.70 15.62 5.44
N TRP A 147 7.18 16.43 4.53
CA TRP A 147 7.57 17.84 4.42
C TRP A 147 7.25 18.64 5.68
N MET A 148 6.12 18.37 6.34
CA MET A 148 5.79 18.99 7.63
C MET A 148 6.85 18.66 8.69
N TRP A 149 7.26 17.38 8.76
CA TRP A 149 8.30 16.94 9.68
C TRP A 149 9.66 17.55 9.35
N LEU A 150 10.05 17.61 8.08
CA LEU A 150 11.30 18.27 7.65
C LEU A 150 11.34 19.75 8.07
N LYS A 151 10.25 20.48 7.86
CA LYS A 151 10.15 21.88 8.30
C LYS A 151 10.20 22.03 9.80
N ALA A 152 9.50 21.20 10.52
CA ALA A 152 9.39 21.29 11.97
C ALA A 152 10.67 20.89 12.71
N SER A 153 11.47 19.95 12.15
CA SER A 153 12.58 19.33 12.90
C SER A 153 13.93 19.30 12.17
N ARG A 154 13.99 19.69 10.89
CA ARG A 154 15.21 19.55 10.07
C ARG A 154 15.62 20.83 9.32
N GLY A 155 15.07 21.97 9.70
CA GLY A 155 15.48 23.29 9.19
C GLY A 155 15.03 23.64 7.78
N PHE A 156 14.20 22.81 7.13
CA PHE A 156 13.60 23.14 5.84
C PHE A 156 12.52 24.21 5.98
N ASN A 157 12.19 24.89 4.86
CA ASN A 157 11.15 25.92 4.82
C ASN A 157 10.43 25.94 3.45
N ASP A 158 9.29 26.64 3.39
CA ASP A 158 8.45 26.64 2.19
C ASP A 158 9.04 27.47 1.02
N GLU A 159 10.05 28.33 1.23
CA GLU A 159 10.72 29.08 0.17
C GLU A 159 11.53 28.14 -0.75
N GLN A 160 12.00 27.02 -0.21
CA GLN A 160 12.74 25.98 -0.94
C GLN A 160 11.83 25.11 -1.81
N TYR A 161 10.53 25.07 -1.48
CA TYR A 161 9.57 24.20 -2.13
C TYR A 161 9.39 24.53 -3.61
N LYS A 162 9.54 23.48 -4.46
CA LYS A 162 9.08 23.46 -5.85
C LYS A 162 8.26 22.20 -6.08
N GLN A 163 7.23 22.30 -6.92
CA GLN A 163 6.34 21.18 -7.14
C GLN A 163 6.99 20.10 -8.00
N TYR A 164 7.03 18.87 -7.48
CA TYR A 164 7.40 17.66 -8.20
C TYR A 164 6.15 17.01 -8.82
N ASN A 165 6.16 16.85 -10.14
CA ASN A 165 5.05 16.31 -10.93
C ASN A 165 5.41 15.00 -11.65
N TYR A 166 6.20 14.14 -11.00
CA TYR A 166 6.66 12.87 -11.59
C TYR A 166 7.61 13.02 -12.80
N SER A 167 8.21 14.19 -12.99
CA SER A 167 9.24 14.44 -14.01
C SER A 167 10.59 14.67 -13.35
N MET A 168 11.61 13.94 -13.79
CA MET A 168 13.01 14.13 -13.36
C MET A 168 13.69 15.30 -14.05
N ALA A 169 13.12 15.85 -15.13
CA ALA A 169 13.78 16.86 -15.93
C ALA A 169 14.19 18.12 -15.14
N PRO A 170 13.37 18.68 -14.23
CA PRO A 170 13.79 19.81 -13.41
C PRO A 170 14.98 19.48 -12.48
N PHE A 171 14.98 18.30 -11.85
CA PHE A 171 16.09 17.82 -11.01
C PHE A 171 17.37 17.63 -11.83
N LEU A 172 17.26 17.04 -13.02
CA LEU A 172 18.41 16.83 -13.93
C LEU A 172 19.04 18.15 -14.41
N ALA A 173 18.21 19.19 -14.58
CA ALA A 173 18.65 20.50 -15.02
C ALA A 173 19.34 21.31 -13.91
N ASP A 174 18.90 21.14 -12.64
CA ASP A 174 19.46 21.85 -11.48
C ASP A 174 20.32 20.89 -10.63
N LYS A 175 21.64 20.99 -10.80
CA LYS A 175 22.59 20.11 -10.11
C LYS A 175 22.66 20.31 -8.59
N ALA A 176 22.16 21.45 -8.08
CA ALA A 176 22.12 21.77 -6.66
C ALA A 176 20.74 21.46 -6.04
N ALA A 177 19.77 21.01 -6.84
CA ALA A 177 18.45 20.67 -6.33
C ALA A 177 18.46 19.38 -5.51
N VAL A 178 17.57 19.35 -4.54
CA VAL A 178 17.16 18.15 -3.79
C VAL A 178 15.77 17.76 -4.27
N GLN A 179 15.48 16.47 -4.33
CA GLN A 179 14.16 15.98 -4.73
C GLN A 179 13.69 14.84 -3.85
N GLN A 180 12.40 14.81 -3.56
CA GLN A 180 11.80 13.61 -2.97
C GLN A 180 11.94 12.42 -3.92
N ALA A 181 12.12 11.25 -3.36
CA ALA A 181 12.13 9.99 -4.07
C ALA A 181 11.66 8.86 -3.15
N TYR A 182 11.31 7.73 -3.74
CA TYR A 182 11.39 6.47 -3.04
C TYR A 182 12.78 5.86 -3.28
N ALA A 183 13.48 5.47 -2.21
CA ALA A 183 14.79 4.82 -2.32
C ALA A 183 14.76 3.54 -3.19
N THR A 184 13.56 3.03 -3.44
CA THR A 184 13.29 1.83 -4.24
C THR A 184 12.88 2.12 -5.69
N ALA A 185 12.87 3.38 -6.14
CA ALA A 185 12.35 3.77 -7.45
C ALA A 185 13.25 4.79 -8.17
N GLU A 186 13.01 6.08 -7.99
CA GLU A 186 13.64 7.15 -8.79
C GLU A 186 15.16 7.09 -8.88
N PRO A 187 15.93 6.81 -7.78
CA PRO A 187 17.38 6.71 -7.88
C PRO A 187 17.85 5.60 -8.81
N LEU A 188 17.11 4.47 -8.86
CA LEU A 188 17.43 3.34 -9.74
C LEU A 188 17.26 3.72 -11.22
N TYR A 189 16.21 4.50 -11.51
CA TYR A 189 15.94 4.94 -12.88
C TYR A 189 17.03 5.89 -13.37
N LEU A 190 17.46 6.83 -12.50
CA LEU A 190 18.53 7.77 -12.80
C LEU A 190 19.89 7.10 -12.96
N GLU A 191 20.20 6.09 -12.13
CA GLU A 191 21.44 5.32 -12.23
C GLU A 191 21.53 4.60 -13.57
N LYS A 192 20.44 4.04 -14.07
CA LYS A 192 20.36 3.43 -15.40
C LYS A 192 20.67 4.42 -16.52
N ASP A 193 20.24 5.68 -16.36
CA ASP A 193 20.51 6.76 -17.30
C ASP A 193 21.89 7.41 -17.08
N GLY A 194 22.76 6.79 -16.26
CA GLY A 194 24.11 7.24 -15.95
C GLY A 194 24.21 8.39 -14.97
N VAL A 195 23.11 8.76 -14.31
CA VAL A 195 23.07 9.83 -13.32
C VAL A 195 23.22 9.27 -11.91
N LYS A 196 24.35 9.55 -11.27
CA LYS A 196 24.61 9.14 -9.88
C LYS A 196 23.94 10.09 -8.89
N THR A 197 23.29 9.53 -7.88
CA THR A 197 22.62 10.28 -6.82
C THR A 197 23.04 9.78 -5.44
N ASP A 198 23.11 10.71 -4.48
CA ASP A 198 23.12 10.38 -3.04
C ASP A 198 21.68 10.30 -2.57
N VAL A 199 21.35 9.22 -1.88
CA VAL A 199 19.98 8.91 -1.42
C VAL A 199 19.94 8.88 0.10
N PHE A 200 19.15 9.76 0.69
CA PHE A 200 18.98 9.90 2.12
C PHE A 200 17.60 9.35 2.52
N LEU A 201 17.57 8.10 2.95
CA LEU A 201 16.34 7.45 3.38
C LEU A 201 15.86 8.06 4.70
N LEU A 202 14.70 8.71 4.73
CA LEU A 202 14.24 9.47 5.90
C LEU A 202 14.09 8.61 7.15
N ALA A 203 13.77 7.32 6.96
CA ALA A 203 13.69 6.35 8.07
C ALA A 203 15.01 6.17 8.84
N ASP A 204 16.15 6.42 8.21
CA ASP A 204 17.47 6.35 8.87
C ASP A 204 17.78 7.61 9.69
N TYR A 205 16.95 8.66 9.57
CA TYR A 205 17.08 9.96 10.23
C TYR A 205 15.93 10.28 11.18
N GLY A 206 15.15 9.26 11.58
CA GLY A 206 14.07 9.40 12.57
C GLY A 206 12.65 9.49 11.98
N TRP A 207 12.48 9.27 10.68
CA TRP A 207 11.17 9.12 10.06
C TRP A 207 10.70 7.66 10.12
N GLU A 208 10.26 7.20 11.30
CA GLU A 208 9.87 5.80 11.53
C GLU A 208 8.42 5.48 11.13
N ALA A 209 7.92 6.15 10.09
CA ALA A 209 6.56 5.95 9.61
C ALA A 209 6.34 4.56 8.99
N TYR A 210 5.08 4.11 9.03
CA TYR A 210 4.60 3.09 8.10
C TYR A 210 4.35 3.69 6.73
N ALA A 211 4.44 2.87 5.67
CA ALA A 211 3.99 3.23 4.34
C ALA A 211 3.05 2.18 3.74
N ASN A 212 2.50 2.46 2.57
CA ASN A 212 1.50 1.61 1.91
C ASN A 212 0.42 1.13 2.88
N MET A 213 -0.09 2.08 3.64
CA MET A 213 -1.15 1.84 4.61
C MET A 213 -2.50 1.73 3.91
N VAL A 214 -3.47 1.11 4.59
CA VAL A 214 -4.86 1.06 4.13
C VAL A 214 -5.74 1.80 5.14
N GLU A 215 -6.49 2.77 4.64
CA GLU A 215 -7.45 3.58 5.39
C GLU A 215 -8.86 3.32 4.85
N ALA A 216 -9.83 3.21 5.76
CA ALA A 216 -11.24 3.02 5.47
C ALA A 216 -12.09 4.04 6.20
N ARG A 217 -13.34 4.24 5.78
CA ARG A 217 -14.31 4.95 6.61
C ARG A 217 -14.61 4.14 7.88
N THR A 218 -14.76 4.83 9.00
CA THR A 218 -15.07 4.21 10.29
C THR A 218 -16.38 3.40 10.24
N ASP A 219 -17.42 3.90 9.55
CA ASP A 219 -18.68 3.17 9.40
C ASP A 219 -18.53 1.87 8.59
N MET A 220 -17.61 1.82 7.64
CA MET A 220 -17.28 0.60 6.89
C MET A 220 -16.57 -0.42 7.79
N VAL A 221 -15.68 0.04 8.66
CA VAL A 221 -14.98 -0.82 9.65
C VAL A 221 -15.99 -1.49 10.60
N GLU A 222 -17.04 -0.79 10.96
CA GLU A 222 -18.08 -1.27 11.86
C GLU A 222 -19.09 -2.19 11.15
N LYS A 223 -19.61 -1.77 9.99
CA LYS A 223 -20.71 -2.45 9.29
C LYS A 223 -20.26 -3.57 8.36
N ASN A 224 -19.06 -3.47 7.77
CA ASN A 224 -18.53 -4.41 6.78
C ASN A 224 -17.15 -5.00 7.16
N PRO A 225 -16.93 -5.45 8.41
CA PRO A 225 -15.62 -5.89 8.87
C PRO A 225 -15.11 -7.11 8.08
N ALA A 226 -16.00 -7.99 7.63
CA ALA A 226 -15.64 -9.17 6.84
C ALA A 226 -15.05 -8.79 5.47
N LEU A 227 -15.57 -7.73 4.83
CA LEU A 227 -15.07 -7.24 3.55
C LEU A 227 -13.64 -6.70 3.68
N ILE A 228 -13.39 -5.90 4.73
CA ILE A 228 -12.06 -5.37 5.04
C ILE A 228 -11.08 -6.51 5.35
N GLN A 229 -11.51 -7.51 6.15
CA GLN A 229 -10.66 -8.67 6.47
C GLN A 229 -10.23 -9.42 5.21
N LYS A 230 -11.20 -9.75 4.33
CA LYS A 230 -10.94 -10.42 3.05
C LYS A 230 -9.92 -9.65 2.20
N PHE A 231 -10.07 -8.32 2.11
CA PHE A 231 -9.15 -7.48 1.34
C PHE A 231 -7.74 -7.51 1.92
N ILE A 232 -7.58 -7.37 3.24
CA ILE A 232 -6.28 -7.34 3.91
C ILE A 232 -5.59 -8.69 3.78
N ASP A 233 -6.29 -9.80 4.03
CA ASP A 233 -5.74 -11.15 3.95
C ASP A 233 -5.28 -11.48 2.52
N ALA A 234 -6.12 -11.21 1.52
CA ALA A 234 -5.78 -11.42 0.12
C ALA A 234 -4.62 -10.52 -0.34
N SER A 235 -4.56 -9.28 0.14
CA SER A 235 -3.44 -8.37 -0.14
C SER A 235 -2.13 -8.89 0.45
N ALA A 236 -2.15 -9.42 1.68
CA ALA A 236 -0.96 -9.99 2.31
C ALA A 236 -0.40 -11.17 1.49
N ILE A 237 -1.27 -12.06 1.01
CA ILE A 237 -0.89 -13.17 0.12
C ILE A 237 -0.33 -12.62 -1.21
N GLY A 238 -1.00 -11.63 -1.80
CA GLY A 238 -0.53 -10.99 -3.03
C GLY A 238 0.87 -10.39 -2.88
N TRP A 239 1.18 -9.79 -1.73
CA TRP A 239 2.51 -9.28 -1.44
C TRP A 239 3.56 -10.38 -1.31
N TYR A 240 3.28 -11.52 -0.66
CA TYR A 240 4.21 -12.66 -0.63
C TYR A 240 4.44 -13.23 -2.02
N ASN A 241 3.40 -13.39 -2.82
CA ASN A 241 3.50 -13.85 -4.21
C ASN A 241 4.31 -12.87 -5.06
N TYR A 242 4.11 -11.56 -4.89
CA TYR A 242 4.84 -10.53 -5.62
C TYR A 242 6.32 -10.49 -5.27
N LEU A 243 6.66 -10.54 -3.98
CA LEU A 243 8.04 -10.44 -3.54
C LEU A 243 8.83 -11.72 -3.86
N TYR A 244 8.23 -12.90 -3.64
CA TYR A 244 8.95 -14.17 -3.61
C TYR A 244 8.45 -15.20 -4.62
N GLY A 245 7.27 -15.02 -5.18
CA GLY A 245 6.73 -15.87 -6.25
C GLY A 245 7.44 -15.61 -7.58
N GLY A 246 7.49 -16.63 -8.46
CA GLY A 246 8.19 -16.53 -9.75
C GLY A 246 7.39 -15.86 -10.87
N ASP A 247 6.05 -15.89 -10.81
CA ASP A 247 5.18 -15.39 -11.88
C ASP A 247 4.57 -14.03 -11.55
N ARG A 248 5.11 -12.99 -12.17
CA ARG A 248 4.68 -11.59 -12.02
C ARG A 248 4.17 -10.98 -13.32
N LYS A 249 4.21 -11.71 -14.45
CA LYS A 249 3.92 -11.16 -15.78
C LYS A 249 2.55 -10.48 -15.87
N ALA A 250 1.52 -11.11 -15.31
CA ALA A 250 0.17 -10.56 -15.31
C ALA A 250 0.05 -9.31 -14.44
N ALA A 251 0.70 -9.28 -13.27
CA ALA A 251 0.77 -8.09 -12.40
C ALA A 251 1.51 -6.94 -13.10
N TYR A 252 2.65 -7.22 -13.74
CA TYR A 252 3.40 -6.24 -14.53
C TYR A 252 2.58 -5.65 -15.67
N ALA A 253 1.80 -6.50 -16.37
CA ALA A 253 0.91 -6.03 -17.42
C ALA A 253 -0.13 -5.02 -16.90
N LEU A 254 -0.71 -5.28 -15.72
CA LEU A 254 -1.65 -4.35 -15.08
C LEU A 254 -0.98 -3.06 -14.66
N ILE A 255 0.19 -3.12 -14.01
CA ILE A 255 0.96 -1.93 -13.61
C ILE A 255 1.31 -1.08 -14.85
N LYS A 256 1.81 -1.70 -15.92
CA LYS A 256 2.17 -1.00 -17.17
C LYS A 256 0.96 -0.44 -17.91
N LYS A 257 -0.21 -1.07 -17.80
CA LYS A 257 -1.47 -0.52 -18.32
C LYS A 257 -1.82 0.80 -17.64
N ASP A 258 -1.70 0.86 -16.32
CA ASP A 258 -2.03 2.06 -15.53
C ASP A 258 -0.92 3.12 -15.61
N ASN A 259 0.35 2.69 -15.68
CA ASN A 259 1.51 3.57 -15.83
C ASN A 259 2.45 3.08 -16.95
N PRO A 260 2.26 3.57 -18.19
CA PRO A 260 3.08 3.16 -19.33
C PRO A 260 4.57 3.51 -19.23
N GLU A 261 4.99 4.34 -18.27
CA GLU A 261 6.40 4.66 -18.03
C GLU A 261 7.16 3.52 -17.32
N MET A 262 6.44 2.51 -16.82
CA MET A 262 7.03 1.33 -16.18
C MET A 262 7.47 0.31 -17.22
N THR A 263 8.56 -0.39 -16.91
CA THR A 263 9.08 -1.54 -17.67
C THR A 263 9.28 -2.73 -16.74
N ASP A 264 9.36 -3.94 -17.29
CA ASP A 264 9.61 -5.14 -16.49
C ASP A 264 10.91 -5.02 -15.70
N GLU A 265 11.97 -4.46 -16.33
CA GLU A 265 13.25 -4.23 -15.71
C GLU A 265 13.16 -3.26 -14.50
N LYS A 266 12.44 -2.14 -14.63
CA LYS A 266 12.19 -1.22 -13.51
C LYS A 266 11.49 -1.92 -12.35
N LEU A 267 10.47 -2.72 -12.67
CA LEU A 267 9.69 -3.47 -11.67
C LEU A 267 10.56 -4.52 -10.95
N ASP A 268 11.42 -5.24 -11.67
CA ASP A 268 12.36 -6.21 -11.09
C ASP A 268 13.38 -5.51 -10.17
N GLN A 269 13.92 -4.36 -10.58
CA GLN A 269 14.84 -3.56 -9.77
C GLN A 269 14.16 -3.04 -8.49
N GLU A 270 12.93 -2.55 -8.59
CA GLU A 270 12.16 -2.11 -7.42
C GLU A 270 11.92 -3.26 -6.43
N ILE A 271 11.54 -4.46 -6.92
CA ILE A 271 11.35 -5.63 -6.06
C ILE A 271 12.63 -5.99 -5.33
N ALA A 272 13.75 -6.07 -6.05
CA ALA A 272 15.05 -6.37 -5.45
C ALA A 272 15.40 -5.35 -4.35
N LYS A 273 15.11 -4.07 -4.59
CA LYS A 273 15.38 -3.00 -3.64
C LYS A 273 14.42 -3.04 -2.44
N LEU A 274 13.13 -3.32 -2.66
CA LEU A 274 12.15 -3.53 -1.58
C LEU A 274 12.59 -4.66 -0.63
N GLN A 275 13.11 -5.75 -1.19
CA GLN A 275 13.64 -6.88 -0.42
C GLN A 275 14.94 -6.50 0.29
N GLN A 276 15.91 -5.90 -0.42
CA GLN A 276 17.22 -5.51 0.12
C GLN A 276 17.08 -4.57 1.33
N LEU A 277 16.18 -3.59 1.24
CA LEU A 277 15.98 -2.59 2.28
C LEU A 277 14.96 -3.04 3.36
N GLY A 278 14.34 -4.21 3.18
CA GLY A 278 13.35 -4.74 4.13
C GLY A 278 12.12 -3.84 4.27
N MET A 279 11.62 -3.29 3.17
CA MET A 279 10.50 -2.34 3.23
C MET A 279 9.20 -2.99 3.68
N VAL A 280 8.90 -4.20 3.18
CA VAL A 280 7.64 -4.92 3.38
C VAL A 280 7.79 -6.05 4.41
N ASP A 281 8.67 -7.03 4.12
CA ASP A 281 8.89 -8.23 4.94
C ASP A 281 10.00 -7.99 5.98
N SER A 282 9.72 -7.15 6.96
CA SER A 282 10.60 -6.82 8.06
C SER A 282 9.81 -6.52 9.35
N GLY A 283 10.51 -6.27 10.45
CA GLY A 283 9.86 -5.93 11.72
C GLY A 283 8.76 -6.92 12.09
N ASP A 284 7.60 -6.40 12.49
CA ASP A 284 6.44 -7.18 12.89
C ASP A 284 5.91 -8.11 11.79
N ALA A 285 6.06 -7.75 10.51
CA ALA A 285 5.57 -8.55 9.39
C ALA A 285 6.22 -9.95 9.33
N ARG A 286 7.44 -10.12 9.82
CA ARG A 286 8.14 -11.42 9.83
C ARG A 286 7.48 -12.47 10.72
N THR A 287 6.80 -12.03 11.76
CA THR A 287 6.18 -12.93 12.76
C THR A 287 4.67 -12.84 12.79
N LYS A 288 4.11 -11.71 12.34
CA LYS A 288 2.67 -11.43 12.39
C LYS A 288 2.01 -11.41 11.00
N GLY A 289 2.80 -11.49 9.92
CA GLY A 289 2.35 -11.43 8.52
C GLY A 289 2.41 -10.03 7.92
N ILE A 290 2.55 -9.96 6.59
CA ILE A 290 2.52 -8.70 5.84
C ILE A 290 1.16 -8.00 6.06
N GLY A 291 1.16 -6.68 6.19
CA GLY A 291 -0.01 -5.88 6.57
C GLY A 291 -0.02 -5.51 8.05
N SER A 292 0.94 -6.01 8.84
CA SER A 292 1.03 -5.78 10.30
C SER A 292 1.03 -4.30 10.66
N LEU A 293 0.30 -3.98 11.73
CA LEU A 293 0.14 -2.67 12.31
C LEU A 293 0.23 -2.78 13.83
N SER A 294 0.88 -1.82 14.50
CA SER A 294 1.01 -1.78 15.95
C SER A 294 0.60 -0.43 16.51
N LEU A 295 -0.43 -0.42 17.36
CA LEU A 295 -0.86 0.79 18.08
C LEU A 295 0.26 1.33 18.97
N ALA A 296 1.09 0.46 19.56
CA ALA A 296 2.23 0.87 20.36
C ALA A 296 3.27 1.63 19.51
N ARG A 297 3.52 1.18 18.25
CA ARG A 297 4.40 1.90 17.33
C ARG A 297 3.79 3.23 16.88
N LEU A 298 2.49 3.27 16.62
CA LEU A 298 1.80 4.52 16.28
C LEU A 298 1.84 5.54 17.43
N ASN A 299 1.72 5.09 18.68
CA ASN A 299 1.90 5.98 19.84
C ASN A 299 3.32 6.55 19.90
N ARG A 300 4.37 5.70 19.76
CA ARG A 300 5.75 6.20 19.73
C ARG A 300 5.97 7.22 18.61
N TYR A 301 5.46 6.92 17.40
CA TYR A 301 5.56 7.86 16.29
C TYR A 301 4.82 9.17 16.56
N ASN A 302 3.65 9.14 17.19
CA ASN A 302 2.94 10.34 17.63
C ASN A 302 3.77 11.16 18.62
N ASP A 303 4.38 10.50 19.62
CA ASP A 303 5.26 11.16 20.59
C ASP A 303 6.47 11.84 19.91
N GLU A 304 7.03 11.20 18.90
CA GLU A 304 8.11 11.76 18.08
C GLU A 304 7.65 12.99 17.27
N MET A 305 6.46 12.94 16.70
CA MET A 305 5.90 14.08 15.97
C MET A 305 5.54 15.25 16.90
N ILE A 306 5.13 14.97 18.14
CA ILE A 306 4.93 16.00 19.17
C ILE A 306 6.28 16.64 19.55
N LYS A 307 7.32 15.85 19.81
CA LYS A 307 8.68 16.36 20.08
C LYS A 307 9.22 17.19 18.93
N ALA A 308 8.95 16.75 17.69
CA ALA A 308 9.34 17.48 16.48
C ALA A 308 8.53 18.77 16.26
N GLY A 309 7.46 19.03 17.04
CA GLY A 309 6.61 20.21 16.88
C GLY A 309 5.60 20.13 15.72
N VAL A 310 5.39 18.94 15.14
CA VAL A 310 4.38 18.71 14.09
C VAL A 310 2.98 18.72 14.66
N PHE A 311 2.80 18.07 15.83
CA PHE A 311 1.55 18.02 16.58
C PHE A 311 1.74 18.52 18.01
N LYS A 312 0.62 18.88 18.65
CA LYS A 312 0.56 19.14 20.09
C LYS A 312 0.07 17.88 20.83
N ALA A 313 0.40 17.77 22.11
CA ALA A 313 -0.15 16.73 22.96
C ALA A 313 -1.68 16.78 22.95
N GLY A 314 -2.34 15.65 22.68
CA GLY A 314 -3.79 15.54 22.58
C GLY A 314 -4.39 15.86 21.19
N ASP A 315 -3.62 16.31 20.23
CA ASP A 315 -4.10 16.54 18.85
C ASP A 315 -4.56 15.24 18.20
N VAL A 316 -3.88 14.14 18.48
CA VAL A 316 -4.12 12.82 17.86
C VAL A 316 -4.48 11.78 18.93
N ASP A 317 -5.57 11.06 18.72
CA ASP A 317 -5.96 9.90 19.52
C ASP A 317 -5.71 8.61 18.73
N VAL A 318 -4.61 7.93 19.04
CA VAL A 318 -4.20 6.69 18.35
C VAL A 318 -5.24 5.57 18.47
N LYS A 319 -6.08 5.57 19.53
CA LYS A 319 -7.14 4.54 19.72
C LYS A 319 -8.26 4.68 18.68
N THR A 320 -8.53 5.90 18.21
CA THR A 320 -9.52 6.16 17.17
C THR A 320 -8.90 6.25 15.78
N LEU A 321 -7.59 6.56 15.71
CA LEU A 321 -6.84 6.65 14.46
C LEU A 321 -6.73 5.31 13.75
N ALA A 322 -6.51 4.20 14.47
CA ALA A 322 -6.20 2.91 13.89
C ALA A 322 -6.79 1.74 14.68
N THR A 323 -6.85 0.58 14.04
CA THR A 323 -7.27 -0.69 14.68
C THR A 323 -6.39 -1.86 14.23
N GLU A 324 -6.03 -2.73 15.19
CA GLU A 324 -5.35 -4.00 14.91
C GLU A 324 -6.31 -5.17 14.61
N LYS A 325 -7.62 -4.91 14.55
CA LYS A 325 -8.67 -5.93 14.39
C LYS A 325 -8.45 -6.85 13.20
N PHE A 326 -7.90 -6.35 12.11
CA PHE A 326 -7.81 -7.04 10.82
C PHE A 326 -6.42 -7.61 10.51
N VAL A 327 -5.42 -7.29 11.28
CA VAL A 327 -4.00 -7.58 11.04
C VAL A 327 -3.39 -8.48 12.12
N ASN A 328 -2.10 -8.76 12.03
CA ASN A 328 -1.33 -9.49 13.06
C ASN A 328 -1.79 -10.96 13.26
N LYS A 329 -2.36 -11.58 12.22
CA LYS A 329 -2.94 -12.93 12.26
C LYS A 329 -2.08 -14.00 11.61
N GLY A 330 -0.85 -13.65 11.17
CA GLY A 330 0.06 -14.56 10.52
C GLY A 330 -0.33 -14.98 9.11
N VAL A 331 -1.25 -14.28 8.46
CA VAL A 331 -1.72 -14.60 7.11
C VAL A 331 -0.54 -14.60 6.14
N GLY A 332 -0.38 -15.70 5.37
CA GLY A 332 0.67 -15.87 4.36
C GLY A 332 2.05 -16.25 4.90
N LEU A 333 2.26 -16.41 6.23
CA LEU A 333 3.54 -16.88 6.77
C LEU A 333 3.91 -18.29 6.29
N ASP A 334 2.94 -19.14 6.04
CA ASP A 334 3.13 -20.45 5.41
C ASP A 334 3.59 -20.34 3.95
N ILE A 335 3.09 -19.35 3.21
CA ILE A 335 3.53 -19.04 1.84
C ILE A 335 4.97 -18.55 1.90
N ARG A 336 5.27 -17.60 2.79
CA ARG A 336 6.62 -17.11 3.03
C ARG A 336 7.60 -18.26 3.30
N ALA A 337 7.25 -19.16 4.22
CA ALA A 337 8.11 -20.30 4.59
C ALA A 337 8.40 -21.24 3.40
N ARG A 338 7.50 -21.33 2.42
CA ARG A 338 7.70 -22.13 1.19
C ARG A 338 8.53 -21.41 0.14
N LEU A 339 8.38 -20.09 0.02
CA LEU A 339 9.00 -19.29 -1.05
C LEU A 339 10.36 -18.73 -0.67
N VAL A 340 10.60 -18.43 0.61
CA VAL A 340 11.87 -17.90 1.11
C VAL A 340 12.66 -19.07 1.71
N LYS A 341 13.61 -19.57 0.94
CA LYS A 341 14.53 -20.65 1.34
C LYS A 341 15.77 -20.09 2.04
#